data_5ac97aa9876a1575135ca8f7b3aab1aa
#
_entry.id   5ac97aa9876a1575135ca8f7b3aab1aa
#
_cell.length_a   1.000
_cell.length_b   1.000
_cell.length_c   1.000
_cell.angle_alpha   90.00
_cell.angle_beta   90.00
_cell.angle_gamma   90.00
#
_symmetry.space_group_name_H-M   'P 1'
#
loop_
_entity.id
_entity.type
_entity.pdbx_description
1 polymer ?
#
loop_
_entity_poly.entity_id
_entity_poly.type
_entity_poly.pdbx_seq_one_letter_code
_entity_poly.pdbx_strand_id
1 'polypeptide(L)'
;MDTTSPTETHDGVADGADALSEILMSDDVSGSLWSAVDSGRIEVLVPELPALRMEQDPIHRHKDVLSHTIAVVAKTPDDMIVRLAALFHDIAKPRTRSFEHGGVTFRHHEVVGSRMTRKRMTELGYDDEIVEEVSELVRLSGRFKGYAEGWSDSAVRRYARDAGPLLGRLNALIRSDCTTRNKQKAADLQASIDDLERRIADLAEEERRAAERPQIDGQAVMTHLGTGGGRHIGDILRMLLEVKRTEGELPDDELYARIDQWWQAHAESYGDV
;
A
#
# COMPACT_ATOMS: atom_id res chain seq x y z
N MET A 1 40.89 -39.58 -20.65
CA MET A 1 40.95 -38.84 -19.39
C MET A 1 39.75 -37.93 -19.40
N ASP A 2 38.71 -38.44 -18.78
CA ASP A 2 37.37 -37.81 -18.73
C ASP A 2 37.37 -36.93 -17.47
N THR A 3 37.27 -35.61 -17.63
CA THR A 3 37.10 -34.69 -16.55
C THR A 3 35.66 -34.17 -16.54
N THR A 4 34.81 -34.96 -15.91
CA THR A 4 33.47 -34.51 -15.52
C THR A 4 33.58 -33.56 -14.35
N SER A 5 33.35 -32.26 -14.58
CA SER A 5 33.11 -31.28 -13.53
C SER A 5 31.80 -31.58 -12.83
N PRO A 6 31.70 -31.52 -11.50
CA PRO A 6 30.43 -31.65 -10.83
C PRO A 6 29.61 -30.36 -11.03
N THR A 7 28.43 -30.52 -11.56
CA THR A 7 27.35 -29.52 -11.52
C THR A 7 26.99 -29.31 -10.05
N GLU A 8 27.36 -28.16 -9.50
CA GLU A 8 26.83 -27.70 -8.21
C GLU A 8 25.33 -27.48 -8.37
N THR A 9 24.56 -28.30 -7.69
CA THR A 9 23.11 -28.29 -7.71
C THR A 9 22.60 -27.10 -6.91
N HIS A 10 21.75 -26.30 -7.52
CA HIS A 10 20.94 -25.20 -6.92
C HIS A 10 19.87 -25.68 -5.92
N ASP A 11 19.93 -26.94 -5.47
CA ASP A 11 18.86 -27.58 -4.67
C ASP A 11 18.75 -27.06 -3.22
N GLY A 12 19.72 -26.30 -2.69
CA GLY A 12 19.68 -25.79 -1.32
C GLY A 12 18.95 -24.43 -1.14
N VAL A 13 18.71 -23.70 -2.23
CA VAL A 13 18.16 -22.34 -2.16
C VAL A 13 16.62 -22.35 -2.18
N ALA A 14 16.00 -23.26 -2.90
CA ALA A 14 14.54 -23.45 -2.91
C ALA A 14 13.98 -23.95 -1.55
N ASP A 15 14.82 -24.65 -0.77
CA ASP A 15 14.43 -25.23 0.53
C ASP A 15 14.22 -24.17 1.62
N GLY A 16 14.87 -23.01 1.53
CA GLY A 16 14.76 -21.95 2.54
C GLY A 16 13.47 -21.15 2.46
N ALA A 17 13.02 -20.78 1.25
CA ALA A 17 11.79 -20.06 1.01
C ALA A 17 10.58 -20.93 1.39
N ASP A 18 10.55 -22.19 0.97
CA ASP A 18 9.48 -23.14 1.29
C ASP A 18 9.40 -23.38 2.79
N ALA A 19 10.55 -23.58 3.45
CA ALA A 19 10.62 -23.83 4.88
C ALA A 19 10.11 -22.65 5.72
N LEU A 20 10.41 -21.41 5.32
CA LEU A 20 9.89 -20.22 6.01
C LEU A 20 8.40 -20.01 5.70
N SER A 21 7.99 -20.25 4.46
CA SER A 21 6.60 -20.14 4.02
C SER A 21 5.70 -21.15 4.76
N GLU A 22 6.14 -22.39 4.95
CA GLU A 22 5.43 -23.41 5.73
C GLU A 22 5.16 -22.93 7.17
N ILE A 23 6.16 -22.33 7.83
CA ILE A 23 6.01 -21.78 9.17
C ILE A 23 4.98 -20.65 9.19
N LEU A 24 5.08 -19.72 8.22
CA LEU A 24 4.25 -18.53 8.16
C LEU A 24 2.81 -18.81 7.74
N MET A 25 2.56 -19.86 6.94
CA MET A 25 1.22 -20.20 6.43
C MET A 25 0.54 -21.31 7.25
N SER A 26 1.11 -21.67 8.39
CA SER A 26 0.47 -22.62 9.33
C SER A 26 -0.79 -22.04 9.97
N ASP A 27 -1.73 -22.89 10.36
CA ASP A 27 -2.98 -22.50 11.03
C ASP A 27 -2.70 -21.79 12.38
N ASP A 28 -1.68 -22.25 13.13
CA ASP A 28 -1.17 -21.57 14.32
C ASP A 28 0.20 -20.97 14.03
N VAL A 29 0.21 -19.87 13.28
CA VAL A 29 1.45 -19.18 12.91
C VAL A 29 2.25 -18.71 14.13
N SER A 30 1.58 -18.31 15.21
CA SER A 30 2.27 -17.92 16.46
C SER A 30 3.00 -19.08 17.09
N GLY A 31 2.32 -20.21 17.27
CA GLY A 31 2.93 -21.43 17.81
C GLY A 31 4.05 -21.98 16.95
N SER A 32 3.87 -21.96 15.62
CA SER A 32 4.89 -22.41 14.66
C SER A 32 6.14 -21.53 14.68
N LEU A 33 5.99 -20.20 14.77
CA LEU A 33 7.12 -19.27 14.90
C LEU A 33 7.86 -19.46 16.21
N TRP A 34 7.15 -19.60 17.34
CA TRP A 34 7.80 -19.85 18.63
C TRP A 34 8.52 -21.20 18.65
N SER A 35 7.91 -22.25 18.08
CA SER A 35 8.56 -23.57 17.93
C SER A 35 9.83 -23.49 17.09
N ALA A 36 9.79 -22.71 15.99
CA ALA A 36 10.97 -22.50 15.14
C ALA A 36 12.08 -21.69 15.85
N VAL A 37 11.69 -20.73 16.71
CA VAL A 37 12.62 -19.99 17.57
C VAL A 37 13.27 -20.90 18.62
N ASP A 38 12.46 -21.71 19.31
CA ASP A 38 12.93 -22.56 20.41
C ASP A 38 13.79 -23.74 19.90
N SER A 39 13.54 -24.25 18.71
CA SER A 39 14.32 -25.30 18.05
C SER A 39 15.59 -24.79 17.34
N GLY A 40 15.77 -23.47 17.25
CA GLY A 40 16.87 -22.87 16.47
C GLY A 40 16.65 -22.88 14.96
N ARG A 41 15.53 -23.42 14.44
CA ARG A 41 15.23 -23.46 12.99
C ARG A 41 15.18 -22.05 12.41
N ILE A 42 14.64 -21.08 13.16
CA ILE A 42 14.56 -19.69 12.68
C ILE A 42 15.94 -19.03 12.55
N GLU A 43 16.92 -19.40 13.37
CA GLU A 43 18.29 -18.87 13.28
C GLU A 43 18.99 -19.31 11.99
N VAL A 44 18.61 -20.47 11.44
CA VAL A 44 19.14 -20.98 10.17
C VAL A 44 18.50 -20.21 9.00
N LEU A 45 17.19 -19.98 9.07
CA LEU A 45 16.43 -19.30 7.99
C LEU A 45 16.64 -17.77 8.02
N VAL A 46 16.47 -17.16 9.18
CA VAL A 46 16.54 -15.71 9.38
C VAL A 46 17.44 -15.39 10.58
N PRO A 47 18.77 -15.50 10.45
CA PRO A 47 19.72 -15.32 11.56
C PRO A 47 19.68 -13.93 12.21
N GLU A 48 19.00 -12.97 11.60
CA GLU A 48 18.79 -11.64 12.17
C GLU A 48 17.68 -11.61 13.23
N LEU A 49 16.72 -12.54 13.20
CA LEU A 49 15.54 -12.54 14.08
C LEU A 49 15.89 -12.68 15.57
N PRO A 50 16.83 -13.54 16.00
CA PRO A 50 17.19 -13.64 17.41
C PRO A 50 17.70 -12.33 18.03
N ALA A 51 18.30 -11.45 17.24
CA ALA A 51 18.74 -10.13 17.69
C ALA A 51 17.58 -9.21 18.09
N LEU A 52 16.34 -9.54 17.69
CA LEU A 52 15.13 -8.84 18.11
C LEU A 52 14.71 -9.17 19.56
N ARG A 53 15.37 -10.14 20.23
CA ARG A 53 15.23 -10.35 21.69
C ARG A 53 15.88 -9.19 22.45
N MET A 54 15.34 -8.00 22.24
CA MET A 54 15.81 -6.76 22.86
C MET A 54 14.61 -5.95 23.35
N GLU A 55 14.77 -5.23 24.45
CA GLU A 55 13.76 -4.30 24.95
C GLU A 55 13.59 -3.16 23.94
N GLN A 56 12.33 -2.91 23.53
CA GLN A 56 12.00 -1.84 22.60
C GLN A 56 12.19 -0.47 23.26
N ASP A 57 11.82 -0.34 24.54
CA ASP A 57 11.94 0.88 25.33
C ASP A 57 12.24 0.51 26.79
N PRO A 58 13.28 1.08 27.44
CA PRO A 58 13.59 0.85 28.84
C PRO A 58 12.45 1.23 29.80
N ILE A 59 11.56 2.14 29.37
CA ILE A 59 10.40 2.61 30.16
C ILE A 59 9.22 1.63 30.01
N HIS A 60 9.05 1.01 28.84
CA HIS A 60 7.97 0.10 28.51
C HIS A 60 8.46 -1.37 28.41
N ARG A 61 9.02 -1.88 29.48
CA ARG A 61 9.67 -3.21 29.62
C ARG A 61 8.80 -4.43 29.34
N HIS A 62 7.62 -4.28 28.71
CA HIS A 62 6.61 -5.36 28.70
C HIS A 62 6.69 -6.30 27.50
N LYS A 63 7.42 -5.97 26.45
CA LYS A 63 7.65 -6.84 25.29
C LYS A 63 9.01 -6.53 24.65
N ASP A 64 9.76 -7.58 24.39
CA ASP A 64 10.87 -7.48 23.46
C ASP A 64 10.34 -7.36 22.02
N VAL A 65 11.21 -6.91 21.11
CA VAL A 65 10.82 -6.69 19.69
C VAL A 65 10.47 -8.01 19.00
N LEU A 66 11.09 -9.14 19.36
CA LEU A 66 10.75 -10.45 18.78
C LEU A 66 9.33 -10.88 19.15
N SER A 67 8.97 -10.78 20.42
CA SER A 67 7.60 -11.10 20.88
C SER A 67 6.56 -10.17 20.23
N HIS A 68 6.91 -8.88 20.03
CA HIS A 68 6.08 -7.96 19.26
C HIS A 68 5.93 -8.42 17.81
N THR A 69 7.02 -8.70 17.11
CA THR A 69 7.03 -9.16 15.73
C THR A 69 6.16 -10.40 15.52
N ILE A 70 6.33 -11.44 16.36
CA ILE A 70 5.49 -12.65 16.27
C ILE A 70 4.00 -12.33 16.50
N ALA A 71 3.69 -11.45 17.47
CA ALA A 71 2.32 -11.02 17.71
C ALA A 71 1.72 -10.22 16.55
N VAL A 72 2.53 -9.46 15.80
CA VAL A 72 2.12 -8.76 14.57
C VAL A 72 1.80 -9.78 13.48
N VAL A 73 2.72 -10.72 13.21
CA VAL A 73 2.48 -11.80 12.22
C VAL A 73 1.20 -12.57 12.52
N ALA A 74 0.96 -12.91 13.79
CA ALA A 74 -0.24 -13.65 14.20
C ALA A 74 -1.55 -12.87 13.98
N LYS A 75 -1.50 -11.57 13.80
CA LYS A 75 -2.66 -10.70 13.54
C LYS A 75 -2.89 -10.40 12.07
N THR A 76 -1.94 -10.71 11.21
CA THR A 76 -2.08 -10.48 9.78
C THR A 76 -3.18 -11.34 9.17
N PRO A 77 -3.80 -10.89 8.08
CA PRO A 77 -4.64 -11.78 7.28
C PRO A 77 -3.81 -12.96 6.74
N ASP A 78 -4.51 -13.96 6.20
CA ASP A 78 -3.89 -15.10 5.51
C ASP A 78 -3.37 -14.68 4.12
N ASP A 79 -2.31 -13.87 4.14
CA ASP A 79 -1.59 -13.35 2.95
C ASP A 79 -0.10 -13.49 3.22
N MET A 80 0.59 -14.31 2.42
CA MET A 80 2.02 -14.60 2.54
C MET A 80 2.87 -13.32 2.52
N ILE A 81 2.55 -12.40 1.62
CA ILE A 81 3.31 -11.15 1.47
C ILE A 81 3.20 -10.28 2.71
N VAL A 82 1.99 -10.19 3.29
CA VAL A 82 1.76 -9.42 4.52
C VAL A 82 2.43 -10.11 5.72
N ARG A 83 2.39 -11.44 5.81
CA ARG A 83 3.07 -12.21 6.87
C ARG A 83 4.58 -12.07 6.82
N LEU A 84 5.17 -12.15 5.63
CA LEU A 84 6.60 -11.89 5.42
C LEU A 84 6.94 -10.44 5.77
N ALA A 85 6.18 -9.46 5.30
CA ALA A 85 6.41 -8.06 5.64
C ALA A 85 6.30 -7.81 7.16
N ALA A 86 5.34 -8.45 7.83
CA ALA A 86 5.19 -8.39 9.28
C ALA A 86 6.37 -9.04 10.02
N LEU A 87 6.94 -10.14 9.50
CA LEU A 87 8.14 -10.77 10.08
C LEU A 87 9.35 -9.85 9.99
N PHE A 88 9.49 -9.12 8.89
CA PHE A 88 10.67 -8.32 8.60
C PHE A 88 10.55 -6.83 8.95
N HIS A 89 9.37 -6.30 9.30
CA HIS A 89 9.17 -4.85 9.43
C HIS A 89 10.12 -4.18 10.44
N ASP A 90 10.49 -4.89 11.49
CA ASP A 90 11.34 -4.42 12.58
C ASP A 90 12.76 -5.00 12.57
N ILE A 91 13.13 -5.75 11.53
CA ILE A 91 14.39 -6.53 11.45
C ILE A 91 15.65 -5.68 11.67
N ALA A 92 15.61 -4.39 11.33
CA ALA A 92 16.74 -3.48 11.45
C ALA A 92 16.80 -2.73 12.80
N LYS A 93 15.84 -2.88 13.70
CA LYS A 93 15.85 -2.19 15.01
C LYS A 93 17.16 -2.41 15.79
N PRO A 94 17.74 -3.63 15.86
CA PRO A 94 19.02 -3.82 16.53
C PRO A 94 20.16 -3.00 15.95
N ARG A 95 20.18 -2.81 14.61
CA ARG A 95 21.25 -2.06 13.90
C ARG A 95 21.07 -0.55 13.95
N THR A 96 19.83 -0.07 14.14
CA THR A 96 19.49 1.36 14.11
C THR A 96 19.20 1.92 15.48
N ARG A 97 19.37 1.11 16.53
CA ARG A 97 19.17 1.54 17.92
C ARG A 97 20.19 2.61 18.30
N SER A 98 19.71 3.75 18.77
CA SER A 98 20.53 4.78 19.38
C SER A 98 19.89 5.30 20.67
N PHE A 99 20.72 5.90 21.54
CA PHE A 99 20.29 6.48 22.81
C PHE A 99 20.47 7.98 22.72
N GLU A 100 19.35 8.69 22.59
CA GLU A 100 19.32 10.14 22.46
C GLU A 100 18.36 10.76 23.46
N HIS A 101 18.79 11.84 24.12
CA HIS A 101 17.94 12.62 25.03
C HIS A 101 17.23 11.78 26.11
N GLY A 102 17.87 10.73 26.61
CA GLY A 102 17.31 9.86 27.65
C GLY A 102 16.29 8.81 27.15
N GLY A 103 16.08 8.71 25.84
CA GLY A 103 15.21 7.71 25.22
C GLY A 103 15.95 6.83 24.20
N VAL A 104 15.26 5.79 23.73
CA VAL A 104 15.73 4.92 22.64
C VAL A 104 15.08 5.35 21.35
N THR A 105 15.87 5.47 20.28
CA THR A 105 15.38 5.74 18.93
C THR A 105 15.85 4.67 17.95
N PHE A 106 15.10 4.48 16.87
CA PHE A 106 15.38 3.51 15.79
C PHE A 106 15.22 4.20 14.43
N ARG A 107 15.94 5.31 14.25
CA ARG A 107 15.78 6.15 13.05
C ARG A 107 16.13 5.36 11.78
N HIS A 108 15.26 5.49 10.77
CA HIS A 108 15.42 4.86 9.45
C HIS A 108 15.47 3.33 9.47
N HIS A 109 14.95 2.67 10.53
CA HIS A 109 14.93 1.21 10.58
C HIS A 109 14.11 0.62 9.42
N GLU A 110 13.11 1.31 8.93
CA GLU A 110 12.30 0.88 7.78
C GLU A 110 13.15 0.79 6.50
N VAL A 111 13.99 1.79 6.24
CA VAL A 111 14.87 1.82 5.05
C VAL A 111 16.00 0.80 5.15
N VAL A 112 16.61 0.69 6.32
CA VAL A 112 17.66 -0.32 6.57
C VAL A 112 17.05 -1.71 6.54
N GLY A 113 15.88 -1.88 7.16
CA GLY A 113 15.10 -3.13 7.18
C GLY A 113 14.74 -3.62 5.79
N SER A 114 14.25 -2.75 4.92
CA SER A 114 13.96 -3.09 3.52
C SER A 114 15.16 -3.71 2.78
N ARG A 115 16.36 -3.13 2.96
CA ARG A 115 17.59 -3.67 2.36
C ARG A 115 17.99 -5.02 2.95
N MET A 116 17.84 -5.18 4.28
CA MET A 116 18.10 -6.45 4.95
C MET A 116 17.13 -7.53 4.51
N THR A 117 15.84 -7.19 4.40
CA THR A 117 14.76 -8.07 3.92
C THR A 117 15.04 -8.56 2.50
N ARG A 118 15.34 -7.63 1.58
CA ARG A 118 15.71 -7.99 0.20
C ARG A 118 16.83 -9.00 0.16
N LYS A 119 17.94 -8.69 0.84
CA LYS A 119 19.10 -9.58 0.90
C LYS A 119 18.71 -10.97 1.44
N ARG A 120 18.01 -11.02 2.58
CA ARG A 120 17.65 -12.28 3.24
C ARG A 120 16.71 -13.13 2.39
N MET A 121 15.69 -12.51 1.81
CA MET A 121 14.71 -13.23 1.00
C MET A 121 15.31 -13.75 -0.32
N THR A 122 16.24 -13.00 -0.94
CA THR A 122 16.99 -13.49 -2.10
C THR A 122 17.88 -14.69 -1.70
N GLU A 123 18.54 -14.64 -0.55
CA GLU A 123 19.36 -15.77 -0.04
C GLU A 123 18.51 -17.00 0.31
N LEU A 124 17.24 -16.82 0.69
CA LEU A 124 16.28 -17.90 0.93
C LEU A 124 15.69 -18.50 -0.34
N GLY A 125 15.83 -17.83 -1.49
CA GLY A 125 15.34 -18.29 -2.78
C GLY A 125 13.90 -17.89 -3.11
N TYR A 126 13.38 -16.83 -2.50
CA TYR A 126 12.09 -16.27 -2.93
C TYR A 126 12.19 -15.63 -4.32
N ASP A 127 11.10 -15.68 -5.07
CA ASP A 127 10.99 -15.02 -6.38
C ASP A 127 11.19 -13.50 -6.25
N ASP A 128 11.82 -12.90 -7.25
CA ASP A 128 12.16 -11.47 -7.26
C ASP A 128 10.94 -10.56 -7.04
N GLU A 129 9.77 -10.92 -7.57
CA GLU A 129 8.52 -10.18 -7.38
C GLU A 129 8.09 -10.16 -5.90
N ILE A 130 8.14 -11.30 -5.24
CA ILE A 130 7.85 -11.43 -3.79
C ILE A 130 8.85 -10.62 -2.97
N VAL A 131 10.15 -10.72 -3.31
CA VAL A 131 11.23 -9.98 -2.65
C VAL A 131 10.99 -8.47 -2.75
N GLU A 132 10.59 -7.97 -3.94
CA GLU A 132 10.32 -6.56 -4.18
C GLU A 132 9.13 -6.08 -3.36
N GLU A 133 7.97 -6.78 -3.44
CA GLU A 133 6.76 -6.41 -2.72
C GLU A 133 6.96 -6.37 -1.21
N VAL A 134 7.58 -7.41 -0.63
CA VAL A 134 7.83 -7.48 0.83
C VAL A 134 8.81 -6.40 1.26
N SER A 135 9.91 -6.20 0.51
CA SER A 135 10.91 -5.18 0.83
C SER A 135 10.31 -3.77 0.79
N GLU A 136 9.40 -3.52 -0.16
CA GLU A 136 8.72 -2.24 -0.28
C GLU A 136 7.71 -2.03 0.86
N LEU A 137 6.95 -3.05 1.25
CA LEU A 137 6.06 -2.98 2.43
C LEU A 137 6.85 -2.67 3.71
N VAL A 138 8.01 -3.30 3.92
CA VAL A 138 8.90 -2.99 5.05
C VAL A 138 9.37 -1.54 4.99
N ARG A 139 9.75 -1.03 3.80
CA ARG A 139 10.14 0.37 3.61
C ARG A 139 9.03 1.37 3.96
N LEU A 140 7.79 1.00 3.66
CA LEU A 140 6.61 1.84 3.84
C LEU A 140 5.97 1.70 5.23
N SER A 141 6.32 0.70 6.04
CA SER A 141 5.65 0.37 7.30
C SER A 141 5.57 1.54 8.30
N GLY A 142 6.56 2.43 8.29
CA GLY A 142 6.57 3.62 9.13
C GLY A 142 5.80 4.83 8.58
N ARG A 143 5.23 4.77 7.37
CA ARG A 143 4.63 5.93 6.68
C ARG A 143 3.35 6.45 7.33
N PHE A 144 2.60 5.61 8.03
CA PHE A 144 1.35 6.00 8.70
C PHE A 144 1.56 6.88 9.95
N LYS A 145 2.79 6.97 10.45
CA LYS A 145 3.12 7.80 11.63
C LYS A 145 2.68 9.25 11.39
N GLY A 146 2.02 9.84 12.39
CA GLY A 146 1.53 11.22 12.33
C GLY A 146 0.18 11.41 11.63
N TYR A 147 -0.50 10.35 11.17
CA TYR A 147 -1.83 10.51 10.58
C TYR A 147 -2.83 11.14 11.56
N ALA A 148 -2.82 10.72 12.83
CA ALA A 148 -3.70 11.26 13.87
C ALA A 148 -3.45 12.75 14.18
N GLU A 149 -2.29 13.30 13.79
CA GLU A 149 -1.94 14.73 13.93
C GLU A 149 -2.56 15.59 12.82
N GLY A 150 -3.22 14.97 11.85
CA GLY A 150 -3.91 15.62 10.73
C GLY A 150 -3.06 15.70 9.47
N TRP A 151 -3.36 14.82 8.49
CA TRP A 151 -2.77 14.89 7.15
C TRP A 151 -3.62 15.78 6.23
N SER A 152 -2.92 16.57 5.40
CA SER A 152 -3.56 17.22 4.26
C SER A 152 -3.94 16.19 3.19
N ASP A 153 -4.87 16.57 2.30
CA ASP A 153 -5.25 15.70 1.17
C ASP A 153 -4.07 15.37 0.25
N SER A 154 -3.13 16.30 0.11
CA SER A 154 -1.88 16.04 -0.64
C SER A 154 -1.01 14.97 0.03
N ALA A 155 -1.00 14.89 1.36
CA ALA A 155 -0.29 13.84 2.09
C ALA A 155 -0.99 12.49 1.95
N VAL A 156 -2.33 12.46 1.98
CA VAL A 156 -3.15 11.26 1.74
C VAL A 156 -2.91 10.73 0.32
N ARG A 157 -2.99 11.61 -0.69
CA ARG A 157 -2.70 11.22 -2.09
C ARG A 157 -1.28 10.68 -2.26
N ARG A 158 -0.30 11.30 -1.60
CA ARG A 158 1.10 10.82 -1.65
C ARG A 158 1.24 9.46 -1.02
N TYR A 159 0.61 9.21 0.13
CA TYR A 159 0.61 7.89 0.77
C TYR A 159 0.06 6.81 -0.15
N ALA A 160 -1.13 7.04 -0.73
CA ALA A 160 -1.76 6.09 -1.65
C ALA A 160 -0.91 5.85 -2.91
N ARG A 161 -0.35 6.92 -3.51
CA ARG A 161 0.52 6.82 -4.68
C ARG A 161 1.83 6.09 -4.38
N ASP A 162 2.47 6.39 -3.23
CA ASP A 162 3.73 5.74 -2.84
C ASP A 162 3.54 4.25 -2.57
N ALA A 163 2.36 3.84 -2.07
CA ALA A 163 2.02 2.44 -1.85
C ALA A 163 1.57 1.74 -3.15
N GLY A 164 0.94 2.47 -4.08
CA GLY A 164 0.49 1.92 -5.35
C GLY A 164 -0.35 0.65 -5.18
N PRO A 165 -0.04 -0.45 -5.90
CA PRO A 165 -0.78 -1.71 -5.81
C PRO A 165 -0.68 -2.38 -4.44
N LEU A 166 0.30 -2.02 -3.62
CA LEU A 166 0.51 -2.59 -2.29
C LEU A 166 -0.33 -1.90 -1.19
N LEU A 167 -1.15 -0.89 -1.52
CA LEU A 167 -1.89 -0.08 -0.55
C LEU A 167 -2.73 -0.93 0.42
N GLY A 168 -3.48 -1.90 -0.08
CA GLY A 168 -4.28 -2.80 0.75
C GLY A 168 -3.43 -3.63 1.72
N ARG A 169 -2.32 -4.19 1.23
CA ARG A 169 -1.36 -4.95 2.03
C ARG A 169 -0.64 -4.09 3.06
N LEU A 170 -0.28 -2.86 2.70
CA LEU A 170 0.31 -1.89 3.63
C LEU A 170 -0.64 -1.55 4.77
N ASN A 171 -1.90 -1.28 4.47
CA ASN A 171 -2.91 -0.99 5.49
C ASN A 171 -3.15 -2.20 6.39
N ALA A 172 -3.18 -3.43 5.84
CA ALA A 172 -3.28 -4.67 6.61
C ALA A 172 -2.08 -4.87 7.57
N LEU A 173 -0.85 -4.59 7.09
CA LEU A 173 0.34 -4.61 7.93
C LEU A 173 0.24 -3.60 9.09
N ILE A 174 -0.15 -2.35 8.82
CA ILE A 174 -0.29 -1.31 9.83
C ILE A 174 -1.38 -1.66 10.87
N ARG A 175 -2.51 -2.21 10.42
CA ARG A 175 -3.57 -2.71 11.32
C ARG A 175 -3.06 -3.79 12.27
N SER A 176 -2.22 -4.67 11.76
CA SER A 176 -1.64 -5.80 12.50
C SER A 176 -0.56 -5.37 13.49
N ASP A 177 0.19 -4.30 13.18
CA ASP A 177 1.27 -3.76 14.03
C ASP A 177 0.76 -3.20 15.37
N CYS A 178 -0.54 -3.01 15.51
CA CYS A 178 -1.17 -2.64 16.77
C CYS A 178 -1.21 -3.81 17.76
N THR A 179 -0.19 -3.96 18.61
CA THR A 179 -0.13 -5.02 19.65
C THR A 179 -0.38 -4.49 21.07
N THR A 180 -0.94 -3.27 21.20
CA THR A 180 -1.27 -2.70 22.50
C THR A 180 -2.36 -3.48 23.23
N ARG A 181 -2.24 -3.58 24.57
CA ARG A 181 -3.29 -4.14 25.43
C ARG A 181 -4.39 -3.12 25.74
N ASN A 182 -4.15 -1.85 25.46
CA ASN A 182 -5.15 -0.80 25.66
C ASN A 182 -6.18 -0.86 24.53
N LYS A 183 -7.39 -1.32 24.85
CA LYS A 183 -8.49 -1.50 23.88
C LYS A 183 -8.87 -0.18 23.19
N GLN A 184 -8.85 0.96 23.93
CA GLN A 184 -9.17 2.26 23.35
C GLN A 184 -8.13 2.67 22.31
N LYS A 185 -6.82 2.59 22.64
CA LYS A 185 -5.75 2.88 21.67
C LYS A 185 -5.81 1.97 20.43
N ALA A 186 -6.18 0.70 20.61
CA ALA A 186 -6.35 -0.21 19.49
C ALA A 186 -7.53 0.22 18.61
N ALA A 187 -8.66 0.57 19.20
CA ALA A 187 -9.84 1.05 18.47
C ALA A 187 -9.56 2.38 17.75
N ASP A 188 -8.89 3.33 18.40
CA ASP A 188 -8.52 4.62 17.80
C ASP A 188 -7.62 4.44 16.57
N LEU A 189 -6.66 3.51 16.64
CA LEU A 189 -5.81 3.21 15.48
C LEU A 189 -6.62 2.60 14.32
N GLN A 190 -7.51 1.63 14.61
CA GLN A 190 -8.35 1.03 13.58
C GLN A 190 -9.24 2.11 12.93
N ALA A 191 -9.89 2.94 13.74
CA ALA A 191 -10.70 4.04 13.24
C ALA A 191 -9.90 5.05 12.38
N SER A 192 -8.64 5.32 12.75
CA SER A 192 -7.76 6.20 11.96
C SER A 192 -7.41 5.59 10.60
N ILE A 193 -7.22 4.27 10.52
CA ILE A 193 -6.96 3.58 9.25
C ILE A 193 -8.24 3.55 8.40
N ASP A 194 -9.40 3.29 9.01
CA ASP A 194 -10.70 3.33 8.31
C ASP A 194 -10.97 4.73 7.73
N ASP A 195 -10.65 5.79 8.49
CA ASP A 195 -10.75 7.17 8.02
C ASP A 195 -9.80 7.45 6.85
N LEU A 196 -8.55 6.99 6.93
CA LEU A 196 -7.57 7.13 5.85
C LEU A 196 -8.06 6.43 4.57
N GLU A 197 -8.55 5.20 4.67
CA GLU A 197 -9.06 4.43 3.52
C GLU A 197 -10.25 5.12 2.86
N ARG A 198 -11.20 5.63 3.67
CA ARG A 198 -12.33 6.40 3.19
C ARG A 198 -11.87 7.68 2.46
N ARG A 199 -10.96 8.46 3.06
CA ARG A 199 -10.40 9.68 2.44
C ARG A 199 -9.68 9.38 1.13
N ILE A 200 -8.92 8.28 1.04
CA ILE A 200 -8.27 7.86 -0.21
C ILE A 200 -9.32 7.59 -1.29
N ALA A 201 -10.39 6.87 -0.95
CA ALA A 201 -11.47 6.57 -1.89
C ALA A 201 -12.21 7.83 -2.35
N ASP A 202 -12.54 8.74 -1.43
CA ASP A 202 -13.21 10.01 -1.73
C ASP A 202 -12.35 10.87 -2.68
N LEU A 203 -11.06 11.03 -2.38
CA LEU A 203 -10.12 11.81 -3.20
C LEU A 203 -9.90 11.19 -4.59
N ALA A 204 -9.82 9.87 -4.69
CA ALA A 204 -9.71 9.17 -5.96
C ALA A 204 -10.98 9.35 -6.82
N GLU A 205 -12.16 9.32 -6.20
CA GLU A 205 -13.42 9.58 -6.88
C GLU A 205 -13.53 11.04 -7.34
N GLU A 206 -13.11 12.01 -6.53
CA GLU A 206 -13.04 13.42 -6.95
C GLU A 206 -12.11 13.61 -8.17
N GLU A 207 -10.94 12.98 -8.16
CA GLU A 207 -10.00 13.03 -9.28
C GLU A 207 -10.58 12.39 -10.55
N ARG A 208 -11.25 11.24 -10.40
CA ARG A 208 -11.93 10.56 -11.49
C ARG A 208 -13.01 11.47 -12.11
N ARG A 209 -13.85 12.08 -11.27
CA ARG A 209 -14.90 13.02 -11.73
C ARG A 209 -14.31 14.26 -12.41
N ALA A 210 -13.22 14.81 -11.84
CA ALA A 210 -12.53 15.97 -12.44
C ALA A 210 -11.85 15.65 -13.77
N ALA A 211 -11.43 14.40 -13.97
CA ALA A 211 -10.82 13.92 -15.21
C ALA A 211 -11.84 13.55 -16.28
N GLU A 212 -13.11 13.37 -15.92
CA GLU A 212 -14.15 13.05 -16.88
C GLU A 212 -14.26 14.13 -17.96
N ARG A 213 -14.46 13.68 -19.20
CA ARG A 213 -14.68 14.54 -20.36
C ARG A 213 -15.94 14.08 -21.06
N PRO A 214 -16.69 14.99 -21.70
CA PRO A 214 -17.80 14.61 -22.58
C PRO A 214 -17.25 13.79 -23.74
N GLN A 215 -18.12 12.99 -24.38
CA GLN A 215 -17.76 12.17 -25.53
C GLN A 215 -17.39 13.02 -26.75
N ILE A 216 -18.07 14.15 -26.93
CA ILE A 216 -17.86 15.09 -28.02
C ILE A 216 -17.07 16.28 -27.47
N ASP A 217 -15.98 16.64 -28.12
CA ASP A 217 -15.15 17.77 -27.71
C ASP A 217 -15.68 19.13 -28.23
N GLY A 218 -15.09 20.23 -27.73
CA GLY A 218 -15.54 21.58 -28.09
C GLY A 218 -15.32 21.90 -29.56
N GLN A 219 -14.32 21.32 -30.23
CA GLN A 219 -14.06 21.53 -31.65
C GLN A 219 -15.15 20.90 -32.50
N ALA A 220 -15.58 19.68 -32.17
CA ALA A 220 -16.66 19.00 -32.85
C ALA A 220 -18.00 19.72 -32.65
N VAL A 221 -18.27 20.25 -31.42
CA VAL A 221 -19.46 21.09 -31.15
C VAL A 221 -19.44 22.35 -32.01
N MET A 222 -18.33 23.10 -32.05
CA MET A 222 -18.18 24.30 -32.88
C MET A 222 -18.39 23.98 -34.36
N THR A 223 -17.84 22.89 -34.85
CA THR A 223 -17.98 22.47 -36.26
C THR A 223 -19.44 22.11 -36.57
N HIS A 224 -20.10 21.40 -35.69
CA HIS A 224 -21.50 20.97 -35.86
C HIS A 224 -22.46 22.19 -35.91
N LEU A 225 -22.29 23.15 -34.99
CA LEU A 225 -23.15 24.31 -34.89
C LEU A 225 -22.79 25.43 -35.88
N GLY A 226 -21.59 25.37 -36.53
CA GLY A 226 -21.08 26.43 -37.38
C GLY A 226 -20.76 27.73 -36.62
N THR A 227 -20.43 27.64 -35.34
CA THR A 227 -20.14 28.79 -34.47
C THR A 227 -18.68 28.90 -34.09
N GLY A 228 -18.26 30.03 -33.57
CA GLY A 228 -16.96 30.21 -32.96
C GLY A 228 -16.89 29.71 -31.54
N GLY A 229 -15.68 29.82 -30.93
CA GLY A 229 -15.54 29.50 -29.49
C GLY A 229 -16.22 30.54 -28.61
N GLY A 230 -16.90 30.09 -27.54
CA GLY A 230 -17.59 31.01 -26.66
C GLY A 230 -18.13 30.27 -25.40
N ARG A 231 -18.81 31.02 -24.54
CA ARG A 231 -19.40 30.49 -23.31
C ARG A 231 -20.40 29.36 -23.58
N HIS A 232 -21.17 29.46 -24.69
CA HIS A 232 -22.12 28.43 -25.11
C HIS A 232 -21.46 27.06 -25.30
N ILE A 233 -20.24 27.00 -25.88
CA ILE A 233 -19.50 25.73 -26.02
C ILE A 233 -19.22 25.10 -24.66
N GLY A 234 -18.79 25.89 -23.67
CA GLY A 234 -18.57 25.39 -22.30
C GLY A 234 -19.84 24.87 -21.64
N ASP A 235 -20.96 25.53 -21.87
CA ASP A 235 -22.27 25.15 -21.32
C ASP A 235 -22.80 23.87 -22.00
N ILE A 236 -22.62 23.72 -23.32
CA ILE A 236 -22.94 22.47 -24.06
C ILE A 236 -22.06 21.30 -23.57
N LEU A 237 -20.73 21.51 -23.43
CA LEU A 237 -19.84 20.47 -22.94
C LEU A 237 -20.22 20.01 -21.52
N ARG A 238 -20.69 20.93 -20.67
CA ARG A 238 -21.19 20.62 -19.34
C ARG A 238 -22.47 19.78 -19.41
N MET A 239 -23.40 20.15 -20.29
CA MET A 239 -24.63 19.37 -20.53
C MET A 239 -24.29 17.98 -21.04
N LEU A 240 -23.39 17.81 -22.01
CA LEU A 240 -22.96 16.52 -22.54
C LEU A 240 -22.25 15.66 -21.48
N LEU A 241 -21.50 16.28 -20.58
CA LEU A 241 -20.90 15.59 -19.45
C LEU A 241 -21.94 15.07 -18.47
N GLU A 242 -22.99 15.85 -18.24
CA GLU A 242 -24.10 15.41 -17.38
C GLU A 242 -24.91 14.27 -18.03
N VAL A 243 -25.16 14.33 -19.33
CA VAL A 243 -25.77 13.22 -20.10
C VAL A 243 -24.93 11.95 -19.95
N LYS A 244 -23.63 12.05 -20.15
CA LYS A 244 -22.71 10.89 -19.96
C LYS A 244 -22.80 10.31 -18.55
N ARG A 245 -22.92 11.14 -17.53
CA ARG A 245 -23.01 10.70 -16.12
C ARG A 245 -24.32 10.01 -15.78
N THR A 246 -25.41 10.47 -16.37
CA THR A 246 -26.77 9.99 -16.05
C THR A 246 -27.24 8.87 -16.96
N GLU A 247 -26.88 8.91 -18.23
CA GLU A 247 -27.37 7.99 -19.27
C GLU A 247 -26.26 7.05 -19.82
N GLY A 248 -24.99 7.33 -19.51
CA GLY A 248 -23.86 6.58 -20.02
C GLY A 248 -23.36 7.10 -21.38
N GLU A 249 -22.62 6.26 -22.10
CA GLU A 249 -22.17 6.56 -23.47
C GLU A 249 -23.31 6.34 -24.46
N LEU A 250 -23.61 7.36 -25.27
CA LEU A 250 -24.64 7.35 -26.28
C LEU A 250 -24.05 7.38 -27.71
N PRO A 251 -24.79 6.95 -28.74
CA PRO A 251 -24.39 7.14 -30.14
C PRO A 251 -24.20 8.62 -30.48
N ASP A 252 -23.24 8.90 -31.38
CA ASP A 252 -22.89 10.29 -31.73
C ASP A 252 -24.09 11.06 -32.32
N ASP A 253 -24.93 10.42 -33.12
CA ASP A 253 -26.12 11.03 -33.70
C ASP A 253 -27.15 11.45 -32.63
N GLU A 254 -27.28 10.69 -31.56
CA GLU A 254 -28.13 11.08 -30.42
C GLU A 254 -27.53 12.25 -29.64
N LEU A 255 -26.21 12.26 -29.44
CA LEU A 255 -25.52 13.38 -28.80
C LEU A 255 -25.62 14.66 -29.59
N TYR A 256 -25.46 14.62 -30.92
CA TYR A 256 -25.66 15.79 -31.79
C TYR A 256 -27.12 16.27 -31.75
N ALA A 257 -28.09 15.39 -31.72
CA ALA A 257 -29.49 15.77 -31.55
C ALA A 257 -29.75 16.50 -30.23
N ARG A 258 -29.08 16.07 -29.14
CA ARG A 258 -29.12 16.76 -27.82
C ARG A 258 -28.47 18.15 -27.88
N ILE A 259 -27.38 18.29 -28.62
CA ILE A 259 -26.72 19.59 -28.86
C ILE A 259 -27.69 20.52 -29.59
N ASP A 260 -28.33 20.07 -30.68
CA ASP A 260 -29.26 20.87 -31.48
C ASP A 260 -30.48 21.32 -30.63
N GLN A 261 -31.04 20.41 -29.86
CA GLN A 261 -32.17 20.71 -28.96
C GLN A 261 -31.79 21.75 -27.90
N TRP A 262 -30.58 21.56 -27.29
CA TRP A 262 -30.09 22.51 -26.30
C TRP A 262 -29.81 23.89 -26.91
N TRP A 263 -29.19 23.92 -28.10
CA TRP A 263 -28.89 25.14 -28.82
C TRP A 263 -30.14 25.91 -29.22
N GLN A 264 -31.16 25.24 -29.76
CA GLN A 264 -32.44 25.83 -30.09
C GLN A 264 -33.12 26.50 -28.88
N ALA A 265 -32.97 25.93 -27.72
CA ALA A 265 -33.58 26.45 -26.49
C ALA A 265 -32.80 27.63 -25.87
N HIS A 266 -31.51 27.79 -26.17
CA HIS A 266 -30.63 28.72 -25.44
C HIS A 266 -29.89 29.73 -26.33
N ALA A 267 -29.90 29.61 -27.66
CA ALA A 267 -29.11 30.43 -28.57
C ALA A 267 -29.36 31.95 -28.39
N GLU A 268 -30.59 32.35 -28.19
CA GLU A 268 -30.96 33.76 -27.97
C GLU A 268 -30.26 34.38 -26.75
N SER A 269 -29.88 33.58 -25.78
CA SER A 269 -29.21 34.06 -24.55
C SER A 269 -27.70 34.40 -24.75
N TYR A 270 -27.15 34.04 -25.89
CA TYR A 270 -25.72 34.22 -26.19
C TYR A 270 -25.47 35.34 -27.23
N GLY A 271 -26.53 35.93 -27.83
CA GLY A 271 -26.38 36.95 -28.85
C GLY A 271 -25.89 36.40 -30.19
N ASP A 272 -25.40 37.31 -31.08
CA ASP A 272 -24.80 36.92 -32.34
C ASP A 272 -23.44 36.28 -32.11
N VAL A 273 -23.37 34.95 -32.19
CA VAL A 273 -22.16 34.15 -31.97
C VAL A 273 -21.65 33.59 -33.29
#